data_e5dc02925b0eb36b08e7a30587ee8a89
#
_entry.id   e5dc02925b0eb36b08e7a30587ee8a89
#
_cell.length_a   1.000
_cell.length_b   1.000
_cell.length_c   1.000
_cell.angle_alpha   90.00
_cell.angle_beta   90.00
_cell.angle_gamma   90.00
#
_symmetry.space_group_name_H-M   'P 1'
#
loop_
_entity.id
_entity.type
_entity.pdbx_description
1 polymer ?
#
loop_
_entity_poly.entity_id
_entity_poly.type
_entity_poly.pdbx_seq_one_letter_code
_entity_poly.pdbx_strand_id
1 'polypeptide(L)'
;YIVGEVNKRLQSPVHVSDINFSLLENFPSASLVMDSVWAKENIVKMGAPDTLFFFEKVYLNLNLLDMLKGQYKINEIEARDGFVDLLVDDEGYDNYHIWVKNQDTTGFLLELDKVHIQRTRLTYVNHARQQEYRLRANDLYFNGRFSDESYTMAVVGNGYVNDILIKGTNYLHDREVDVETDLDIISKEERYGFRKGSLTIDDRLRFNISGEL
;
A
#
# COMPACT_ATOMS: atom_id res chain seq x y z
N TYR A 1 13.53 -5.76 -16.56
CA TYR A 1 12.52 -5.13 -17.43
C TYR A 1 11.38 -4.53 -16.59
N ILE A 2 10.63 -5.33 -15.77
CA ILE A 2 9.44 -4.87 -15.00
C ILE A 2 9.77 -3.70 -14.06
N VAL A 3 10.80 -3.82 -13.23
CA VAL A 3 11.24 -2.73 -12.32
C VAL A 3 11.62 -1.48 -13.10
N GLY A 4 12.28 -1.63 -14.26
CA GLY A 4 12.62 -0.51 -15.14
C GLY A 4 11.39 0.21 -15.70
N GLU A 5 10.35 -0.52 -16.10
CA GLU A 5 9.09 0.08 -16.58
C GLU A 5 8.30 0.77 -15.45
N VAL A 6 8.30 0.20 -14.26
CA VAL A 6 7.70 0.85 -13.07
C VAL A 6 8.45 2.13 -12.74
N ASN A 7 9.78 2.10 -12.71
CA ASN A 7 10.62 3.25 -12.36
C ASN A 7 10.49 4.44 -13.33
N LYS A 8 10.16 4.19 -14.61
CA LYS A 8 9.86 5.28 -15.56
C LYS A 8 8.64 6.12 -15.16
N ARG A 9 7.77 5.58 -14.31
CA ARG A 9 6.53 6.22 -13.86
C ARG A 9 6.63 6.80 -12.46
N LEU A 10 7.79 6.69 -11.83
CA LEU A 10 8.02 7.14 -10.47
C LEU A 10 8.97 8.34 -10.44
N GLN A 11 8.68 9.29 -9.59
CA GLN A 11 9.59 10.40 -9.25
C GLN A 11 10.75 9.90 -8.38
N SER A 12 10.44 8.94 -7.49
CA SER A 12 11.43 8.26 -6.67
C SER A 12 11.52 6.79 -7.09
N PRO A 13 12.69 6.33 -7.58
CA PRO A 13 12.82 4.98 -8.11
C PRO A 13 12.73 3.93 -7.00
N VAL A 14 12.07 2.82 -7.33
CA VAL A 14 12.09 1.60 -6.52
C VAL A 14 13.38 0.84 -6.78
N HIS A 15 14.05 0.46 -5.72
CA HIS A 15 15.27 -0.35 -5.72
C HIS A 15 14.93 -1.77 -5.30
N VAL A 16 15.62 -2.73 -5.91
CA VAL A 16 15.47 -4.17 -5.64
C VAL A 16 16.86 -4.78 -5.61
N SER A 17 17.19 -5.55 -4.58
CA SER A 17 18.51 -6.16 -4.43
C SER A 17 18.67 -7.40 -5.30
N ASP A 18 17.64 -8.25 -5.38
CA ASP A 18 17.63 -9.46 -6.18
C ASP A 18 16.23 -9.78 -6.71
N ILE A 19 16.19 -10.46 -7.84
CA ILE A 19 14.93 -10.84 -8.52
C ILE A 19 15.01 -12.29 -8.92
N ASN A 20 14.13 -13.10 -8.34
CA ASN A 20 14.00 -14.52 -8.62
C ASN A 20 12.65 -14.82 -9.28
N PHE A 21 12.62 -15.80 -10.15
CA PHE A 21 11.41 -16.21 -10.83
C PHE A 21 11.02 -17.62 -10.39
N SER A 22 9.81 -17.77 -9.85
CA SER A 22 9.27 -19.05 -9.39
C SER A 22 8.08 -19.48 -10.27
N LEU A 23 8.21 -20.64 -10.88
CA LEU A 23 7.20 -21.24 -11.77
C LEU A 23 6.39 -22.36 -11.09
N LEU A 24 6.87 -22.87 -9.95
CA LEU A 24 6.48 -24.19 -9.47
C LEU A 24 5.38 -24.19 -8.42
N GLU A 25 5.17 -23.09 -7.70
CA GLU A 25 4.28 -23.11 -6.54
C GLU A 25 2.81 -22.85 -6.86
N ASN A 26 2.50 -22.15 -7.98
CA ASN A 26 1.13 -21.72 -8.32
C ASN A 26 0.78 -21.86 -9.81
N PHE A 27 1.18 -22.93 -10.50
CA PHE A 27 0.81 -23.11 -11.91
C PHE A 27 -0.73 -23.02 -12.12
N PRO A 28 -1.25 -22.24 -13.11
CA PRO A 28 -0.57 -21.55 -14.21
C PRO A 28 -0.04 -20.14 -13.89
N SER A 29 0.01 -19.73 -12.66
CA SER A 29 0.57 -18.45 -12.24
C SER A 29 2.08 -18.57 -12.03
N ALA A 30 2.81 -17.51 -12.36
CA ALA A 30 4.21 -17.35 -12.05
C ALA A 30 4.37 -16.23 -11.00
N SER A 31 5.26 -16.43 -10.09
CA SER A 31 5.62 -15.39 -9.12
C SER A 31 6.99 -14.85 -9.41
N LEU A 32 7.10 -13.55 -9.58
CA LEU A 32 8.36 -12.81 -9.53
C LEU A 32 8.60 -12.45 -8.07
N VAL A 33 9.66 -12.98 -7.49
CA VAL A 33 10.07 -12.72 -6.10
C VAL A 33 11.17 -11.70 -6.11
N MET A 34 10.96 -10.59 -5.44
CA MET A 34 11.92 -9.51 -5.29
C MET A 34 12.37 -9.42 -3.83
N ASP A 35 13.68 -9.41 -3.63
CA ASP A 35 14.28 -9.29 -2.30
C ASP A 35 14.75 -7.85 -2.04
N SER A 36 14.53 -7.37 -0.81
CA SER A 36 14.92 -6.03 -0.34
C SER A 36 14.42 -4.92 -1.26
N VAL A 37 13.12 -4.74 -1.31
CA VAL A 37 12.46 -3.72 -2.14
C VAL A 37 12.26 -2.45 -1.34
N TRP A 38 12.76 -1.31 -1.84
CA TRP A 38 12.64 -0.04 -1.14
C TRP A 38 12.60 1.15 -2.09
N ALA A 39 12.03 2.25 -1.61
CA ALA A 39 12.10 3.55 -2.28
C ALA A 39 12.33 4.66 -1.25
N LYS A 40 12.91 5.76 -1.70
CA LYS A 40 13.02 6.97 -0.91
C LYS A 40 11.77 7.83 -1.05
N GLU A 41 11.56 8.71 -0.09
CA GLU A 41 10.55 9.77 -0.20
C GLU A 41 10.91 10.77 -1.30
N ASN A 42 9.93 11.50 -1.80
CA ASN A 42 10.11 12.53 -2.82
C ASN A 42 10.32 13.95 -2.23
N ILE A 43 10.15 14.12 -0.93
CA ILE A 43 10.37 15.38 -0.24
C ILE A 43 11.84 15.51 0.17
N VAL A 44 12.55 16.46 -0.44
CA VAL A 44 13.89 16.84 -0.02
C VAL A 44 13.77 17.93 1.04
N LYS A 45 13.51 17.54 2.29
CA LYS A 45 13.71 18.43 3.45
C LYS A 45 15.19 18.43 3.81
N MET A 46 15.64 19.46 4.53
CA MET A 46 17.05 19.69 4.93
C MET A 46 17.79 18.40 5.31
N GLY A 47 18.37 17.71 4.32
CA GLY A 47 19.05 16.43 4.48
C GLY A 47 18.84 15.49 3.30
N ALA A 48 19.37 14.27 3.40
CA ALA A 48 19.11 13.22 2.44
C ALA A 48 17.66 12.75 2.57
N PRO A 49 16.95 12.44 1.45
CA PRO A 49 15.60 11.89 1.51
C PRO A 49 15.60 10.58 2.28
N ASP A 50 14.61 10.41 3.17
CA ASP A 50 14.48 9.23 4.00
C ASP A 50 13.80 8.07 3.22
N THR A 51 13.78 6.89 3.82
CA THR A 51 13.16 5.72 3.20
C THR A 51 11.65 5.78 3.39
N LEU A 52 10.91 5.88 2.27
CA LEU A 52 9.45 5.88 2.27
C LEU A 52 8.90 4.51 2.65
N PHE A 53 9.46 3.46 2.06
CA PHE A 53 9.11 2.08 2.39
C PHE A 53 10.30 1.14 2.18
N PHE A 54 10.25 0.04 2.90
CA PHE A 54 11.12 -1.12 2.74
C PHE A 54 10.34 -2.40 2.97
N PHE A 55 10.58 -3.42 2.14
CA PHE A 55 10.07 -4.77 2.32
C PHE A 55 11.20 -5.78 2.09
N GLU A 56 11.31 -6.76 2.97
CA GLU A 56 12.29 -7.85 2.77
C GLU A 56 11.94 -8.66 1.53
N LYS A 57 10.64 -8.91 1.29
CA LYS A 57 10.15 -9.65 0.11
C LYS A 57 8.90 -9.02 -0.49
N VAL A 58 8.90 -8.94 -1.81
CA VAL A 58 7.72 -8.59 -2.60
C VAL A 58 7.51 -9.65 -3.67
N TYR A 59 6.29 -10.16 -3.74
CA TYR A 59 5.87 -11.14 -4.75
C TYR A 59 4.93 -10.45 -5.73
N LEU A 60 5.22 -10.60 -7.02
CA LEU A 60 4.32 -10.18 -8.10
C LEU A 60 3.76 -11.43 -8.75
N ASN A 61 2.47 -11.65 -8.64
CA ASN A 61 1.80 -12.78 -9.26
C ASN A 61 1.37 -12.40 -10.68
N LEU A 62 1.88 -13.16 -11.64
CA LEU A 62 1.72 -12.96 -13.09
C LEU A 62 1.04 -14.16 -13.70
N ASN A 63 0.19 -13.93 -14.70
CA ASN A 63 -0.37 -15.03 -15.50
C ASN A 63 0.62 -15.42 -16.60
N LEU A 64 1.11 -16.67 -16.58
CA LEU A 64 2.06 -17.19 -17.57
C LEU A 64 1.51 -17.16 -18.99
N LEU A 65 0.22 -17.46 -19.17
CA LEU A 65 -0.40 -17.48 -20.50
C LEU A 65 -0.46 -16.07 -21.10
N ASP A 66 -0.68 -15.05 -20.28
CA ASP A 66 -0.67 -13.67 -20.74
C ASP A 66 0.76 -13.20 -21.04
N MET A 67 1.74 -13.63 -20.24
CA MET A 67 3.16 -13.38 -20.51
C MET A 67 3.61 -13.97 -21.85
N LEU A 68 3.19 -15.18 -22.18
CA LEU A 68 3.49 -15.82 -23.49
C LEU A 68 2.88 -15.06 -24.67
N LYS A 69 1.81 -14.30 -24.46
CA LYS A 69 1.21 -13.40 -25.45
C LYS A 69 1.83 -12.00 -25.46
N GLY A 70 2.86 -11.77 -24.65
CA GLY A 70 3.51 -10.46 -24.50
C GLY A 70 2.70 -9.46 -23.63
N GLN A 71 1.71 -9.93 -22.89
CA GLN A 71 0.92 -9.11 -21.98
C GLN A 71 1.43 -9.31 -20.54
N TYR A 72 1.96 -8.27 -19.95
CA TYR A 72 2.47 -8.31 -18.57
C TYR A 72 1.41 -7.68 -17.65
N LYS A 73 0.52 -8.51 -17.11
CA LYS A 73 -0.49 -8.11 -16.13
C LYS A 73 -0.07 -8.56 -14.75
N ILE A 74 0.02 -7.62 -13.82
CA ILE A 74 0.21 -7.91 -12.40
C ILE A 74 -1.19 -7.87 -11.77
N ASN A 75 -1.67 -9.02 -11.35
CA ASN A 75 -3.00 -9.13 -10.74
C ASN A 75 -2.92 -9.02 -9.22
N GLU A 76 -1.82 -9.46 -8.63
CA GLU A 76 -1.63 -9.47 -7.18
C GLU A 76 -0.19 -9.07 -6.81
N ILE A 77 -0.09 -8.23 -5.80
CA ILE A 77 1.16 -7.87 -5.13
C ILE A 77 1.06 -8.36 -3.70
N GLU A 78 2.06 -9.09 -3.25
CA GLU A 78 2.22 -9.43 -1.85
C GLU A 78 3.52 -8.83 -1.33
N ALA A 79 3.46 -8.09 -0.22
CA ALA A 79 4.61 -7.45 0.43
C ALA A 79 4.73 -7.94 1.87
N ARG A 80 5.93 -8.36 2.25
CA ARG A 80 6.18 -8.98 3.57
C ARG A 80 7.37 -8.37 4.28
N ASP A 81 7.28 -8.36 5.60
CA ASP A 81 8.38 -8.07 6.52
C ASP A 81 9.03 -6.71 6.22
N GLY A 82 8.26 -5.65 6.49
CA GLY A 82 8.70 -4.33 6.10
C GLY A 82 8.11 -3.18 6.90
N PHE A 83 8.25 -1.99 6.32
CA PHE A 83 7.62 -0.79 6.85
C PHE A 83 7.22 0.18 5.72
N VAL A 84 6.26 1.04 6.05
CA VAL A 84 5.84 2.18 5.23
C VAL A 84 5.71 3.39 6.15
N ASP A 85 6.44 4.46 5.85
CA ASP A 85 6.45 5.69 6.65
C ASP A 85 5.90 6.85 5.81
N LEU A 86 4.64 7.22 6.06
CA LEU A 86 3.91 8.27 5.36
C LEU A 86 3.94 9.56 6.18
N LEU A 87 4.30 10.66 5.54
CA LEU A 87 4.43 11.97 6.16
C LEU A 87 3.67 13.03 5.35
N VAL A 88 2.95 13.89 6.06
CA VAL A 88 2.45 15.18 5.55
C VAL A 88 3.03 16.28 6.43
N ASP A 89 3.67 17.27 5.82
CA ASP A 89 4.32 18.34 6.57
C ASP A 89 3.37 19.44 7.05
N ASP A 90 3.91 20.49 7.65
CA ASP A 90 3.13 21.63 8.18
C ASP A 90 2.47 22.45 7.05
N GLU A 91 3.05 22.46 5.86
CA GLU A 91 2.51 23.11 4.67
C GLU A 91 1.51 22.25 3.90
N GLY A 92 1.35 20.95 4.27
CA GLY A 92 0.44 20.01 3.65
C GLY A 92 1.03 19.22 2.48
N TYR A 93 2.35 19.30 2.24
CA TYR A 93 3.02 18.46 1.26
C TYR A 93 3.27 17.07 1.85
N ASP A 94 3.04 16.04 1.03
CA ASP A 94 3.25 14.66 1.43
C ASP A 94 4.50 14.02 0.78
N ASN A 95 4.98 12.93 1.37
CA ASN A 95 6.15 12.20 0.90
C ASN A 95 5.81 10.99 0.01
N TYR A 96 4.53 10.68 -0.21
CA TYR A 96 4.09 9.42 -0.81
C TYR A 96 3.48 9.57 -2.23
N HIS A 97 3.24 10.78 -2.72
CA HIS A 97 2.87 11.01 -4.11
C HIS A 97 4.08 10.89 -5.03
N ILE A 98 4.62 9.67 -5.14
CA ILE A 98 5.83 9.39 -5.92
C ILE A 98 5.56 9.10 -7.40
N TRP A 99 4.30 9.11 -7.85
CA TRP A 99 3.93 8.86 -9.24
C TRP A 99 4.09 10.11 -10.09
N VAL A 100 4.63 9.95 -11.31
CA VAL A 100 4.69 11.03 -12.30
C VAL A 100 3.30 11.25 -12.89
N LYS A 101 2.76 12.47 -12.78
CA LYS A 101 1.49 12.83 -13.41
C LYS A 101 1.66 12.83 -14.95
N ASN A 102 0.76 12.15 -15.67
CA ASN A 102 0.64 12.12 -17.13
C ASN A 102 1.80 11.44 -17.89
N GLN A 103 1.77 10.11 -17.98
CA GLN A 103 2.45 9.40 -19.07
C GLN A 103 1.48 8.47 -19.78
N ASP A 104 1.51 8.49 -21.12
CA ASP A 104 0.75 7.59 -21.97
C ASP A 104 1.08 6.13 -21.67
N THR A 105 0.06 5.34 -21.39
CA THR A 105 0.15 3.93 -20.98
C THR A 105 0.25 3.03 -22.21
N THR A 106 1.34 3.06 -22.95
CA THR A 106 1.58 2.08 -24.01
C THR A 106 2.46 0.95 -23.48
N GLY A 107 1.87 -0.24 -23.27
CA GLY A 107 2.60 -1.50 -23.15
C GLY A 107 2.68 -2.18 -21.79
N PHE A 108 2.41 -1.51 -20.68
CA PHE A 108 2.36 -2.13 -19.35
C PHE A 108 1.06 -1.72 -18.65
N LEU A 109 0.18 -2.68 -18.46
CA LEU A 109 -1.07 -2.48 -17.74
C LEU A 109 -0.90 -3.02 -16.32
N LEU A 110 -0.91 -2.14 -15.33
CA LEU A 110 -1.04 -2.52 -13.93
C LEU A 110 -2.54 -2.66 -13.62
N GLU A 111 -3.11 -3.82 -13.92
CA GLU A 111 -4.44 -4.20 -13.47
C GLU A 111 -4.29 -4.91 -12.11
N LEU A 112 -4.14 -4.13 -11.07
CA LEU A 112 -3.96 -4.67 -9.73
C LEU A 112 -5.33 -4.89 -9.09
N ASP A 113 -5.66 -6.16 -8.86
CA ASP A 113 -6.93 -6.56 -8.24
C ASP A 113 -6.77 -6.85 -6.75
N LYS A 114 -5.54 -7.17 -6.32
CA LYS A 114 -5.27 -7.58 -4.94
C LYS A 114 -3.90 -7.13 -4.46
N VAL A 115 -3.88 -6.55 -3.27
CA VAL A 115 -2.66 -6.26 -2.50
C VAL A 115 -2.75 -6.99 -1.17
N HIS A 116 -1.72 -7.74 -0.84
CA HIS A 116 -1.58 -8.46 0.42
C HIS A 116 -0.35 -7.94 1.16
N ILE A 117 -0.54 -7.48 2.40
CA ILE A 117 0.52 -6.93 3.24
C ILE A 117 0.63 -7.78 4.50
N GLN A 118 1.82 -8.29 4.78
CA GLN A 118 2.09 -9.11 5.95
C GLN A 118 3.21 -8.55 6.81
N ARG A 119 3.06 -8.64 8.13
CA ARG A 119 4.08 -8.27 9.14
C ARG A 119 4.77 -6.94 8.85
N THR A 120 3.95 -5.92 8.56
CA THR A 120 4.42 -4.61 8.11
C THR A 120 4.06 -3.53 9.12
N ARG A 121 5.04 -2.71 9.51
CA ARG A 121 4.80 -1.49 10.28
C ARG A 121 4.33 -0.39 9.32
N LEU A 122 3.27 0.30 9.71
CA LEU A 122 2.75 1.46 9.00
C LEU A 122 2.76 2.66 9.96
N THR A 123 3.45 3.71 9.57
CA THR A 123 3.44 5.00 10.27
C THR A 123 2.83 6.05 9.35
N TYR A 124 1.89 6.81 9.86
CA TYR A 124 1.35 8.00 9.19
C TYR A 124 1.43 9.17 10.14
N VAL A 125 2.14 10.22 9.73
CA VAL A 125 2.26 11.47 10.49
C VAL A 125 1.78 12.62 9.62
N ASN A 126 0.81 13.38 10.11
CA ASN A 126 0.32 14.59 9.46
C ASN A 126 0.49 15.77 10.43
N HIS A 127 1.51 16.57 10.18
CA HIS A 127 1.82 17.72 11.01
C HIS A 127 0.75 18.81 10.89
N ALA A 128 0.27 19.09 9.68
CA ALA A 128 -0.75 20.11 9.44
C ALA A 128 -2.08 19.82 10.17
N ARG A 129 -2.44 18.52 10.29
CA ARG A 129 -3.67 18.11 11.00
C ARG A 129 -3.42 17.63 12.42
N GLN A 130 -2.17 17.56 12.86
CA GLN A 130 -1.75 17.02 14.17
C GLN A 130 -2.27 15.58 14.39
N GLN A 131 -2.03 14.71 13.40
CA GLN A 131 -2.43 13.31 13.40
C GLN A 131 -1.19 12.43 13.35
N GLU A 132 -1.19 11.36 14.15
CA GLU A 132 -0.14 10.35 14.12
C GLU A 132 -0.75 8.97 14.35
N TYR A 133 -0.53 8.07 13.39
CA TYR A 133 -1.02 6.69 13.42
C TYR A 133 0.18 5.76 13.31
N ARG A 134 0.35 4.89 14.31
CA ARG A 134 1.36 3.84 14.34
C ARG A 134 0.68 2.50 14.41
N LEU A 135 0.79 1.75 13.33
CA LEU A 135 0.08 0.50 13.13
C LEU A 135 1.07 -0.61 12.74
N ARG A 136 0.69 -1.86 12.98
CA ARG A 136 1.36 -3.02 12.42
C ARG A 136 0.31 -3.94 11.80
N ALA A 137 0.36 -4.10 10.50
CA ALA A 137 -0.41 -5.09 9.78
C ALA A 137 0.21 -6.47 10.02
N ASN A 138 -0.54 -7.40 10.59
CA ASN A 138 -0.10 -8.79 10.67
C ASN A 138 -0.43 -9.50 9.36
N ASP A 139 -1.68 -9.36 8.90
CA ASP A 139 -2.18 -9.94 7.66
C ASP A 139 -3.33 -9.07 7.14
N LEU A 140 -3.11 -8.33 6.04
CA LEU A 140 -4.04 -7.32 5.54
C LEU A 140 -4.20 -7.45 4.03
N TYR A 141 -5.43 -7.64 3.58
CA TYR A 141 -5.82 -7.76 2.19
C TYR A 141 -6.59 -6.54 1.72
N PHE A 142 -6.21 -6.06 0.56
CA PHE A 142 -6.92 -5.03 -0.20
C PHE A 142 -7.35 -5.63 -1.51
N ASN A 143 -8.65 -5.69 -1.77
CA ASN A 143 -9.22 -6.23 -2.99
C ASN A 143 -10.02 -5.15 -3.71
N GLY A 144 -9.67 -4.85 -4.96
CA GLY A 144 -10.32 -3.80 -5.74
C GLY A 144 -9.60 -3.56 -7.06
N ARG A 145 -10.17 -2.71 -7.90
CA ARG A 145 -9.54 -2.32 -9.17
C ARG A 145 -8.75 -1.04 -8.97
N PHE A 146 -7.47 -1.16 -8.64
CA PHE A 146 -6.61 -0.02 -8.32
C PHE A 146 -6.20 0.83 -9.54
N SER A 147 -6.64 0.45 -10.74
CA SER A 147 -6.36 1.19 -11.99
C SER A 147 -7.37 2.27 -12.31
N ASP A 148 -8.52 2.27 -11.66
CA ASP A 148 -9.62 3.21 -11.95
C ASP A 148 -9.46 4.51 -11.14
N GLU A 149 -9.94 5.62 -11.70
CA GLU A 149 -9.93 6.93 -11.01
C GLU A 149 -10.89 6.97 -9.81
N SER A 150 -11.88 6.09 -9.82
CA SER A 150 -12.86 5.91 -8.75
C SER A 150 -13.18 4.43 -8.63
N TYR A 151 -12.97 3.86 -7.45
CA TYR A 151 -13.20 2.43 -7.22
C TYR A 151 -13.56 2.14 -5.77
N THR A 152 -14.19 1.00 -5.57
CA THR A 152 -14.40 0.44 -4.23
C THR A 152 -13.32 -0.61 -3.95
N MET A 153 -12.71 -0.51 -2.78
CA MET A 153 -11.69 -1.44 -2.30
C MET A 153 -12.17 -2.10 -1.02
N ALA A 154 -12.29 -3.43 -1.04
CA ALA A 154 -12.54 -4.20 0.18
C ALA A 154 -11.22 -4.37 0.95
N VAL A 155 -11.24 -4.07 2.24
CA VAL A 155 -10.12 -4.23 3.17
C VAL A 155 -10.51 -5.25 4.22
N VAL A 156 -9.74 -6.32 4.34
CA VAL A 156 -9.96 -7.39 5.32
C VAL A 156 -8.64 -7.81 5.93
N GLY A 157 -8.60 -7.95 7.24
CA GLY A 157 -7.42 -8.49 7.91
C GLY A 157 -7.31 -8.09 9.36
N ASN A 158 -6.12 -8.30 9.90
CA ASN A 158 -5.83 -8.04 11.30
C ASN A 158 -4.48 -7.36 11.51
N GLY A 159 -4.35 -6.74 12.64
CA GLY A 159 -3.15 -6.02 12.99
C GLY A 159 -3.13 -5.57 14.44
N TYR A 160 -2.21 -4.68 14.71
CA TYR A 160 -2.00 -4.09 16.02
C TYR A 160 -1.89 -2.58 15.89
N VAL A 161 -2.66 -1.87 16.69
CA VAL A 161 -2.56 -0.41 16.81
C VAL A 161 -1.64 -0.11 17.98
N ASN A 162 -0.47 0.47 17.70
CA ASN A 162 0.39 1.00 18.74
C ASN A 162 -0.18 2.31 19.28
N ASP A 163 -0.49 3.24 18.37
CA ASP A 163 -1.06 4.54 18.73
C ASP A 163 -1.94 5.10 17.61
N ILE A 164 -3.03 5.76 18.01
CA ILE A 164 -3.80 6.70 17.20
C ILE A 164 -3.91 8.01 17.96
N LEU A 165 -3.04 8.96 17.61
CA LEU A 165 -3.04 10.29 18.21
C LEU A 165 -3.67 11.30 17.25
N ILE A 166 -4.60 12.10 17.78
CA ILE A 166 -5.23 13.21 17.06
C ILE A 166 -5.23 14.43 17.98
N LYS A 167 -4.56 15.50 17.56
CA LYS A 167 -4.43 16.75 18.33
C LYS A 167 -3.97 16.51 19.78
N GLY A 168 -2.99 15.61 19.95
CA GLY A 168 -2.41 15.27 21.25
C GLY A 168 -3.24 14.31 22.11
N THR A 169 -4.43 13.89 21.67
CA THR A 169 -5.24 12.89 22.37
C THR A 169 -4.99 11.51 21.76
N ASN A 170 -4.66 10.53 22.59
CA ASN A 170 -4.54 9.14 22.16
C ASN A 170 -5.91 8.46 22.22
N TYR A 171 -6.48 8.12 21.06
CA TYR A 171 -7.79 7.49 20.93
C TYR A 171 -7.73 5.96 21.01
N LEU A 172 -6.62 5.38 20.61
CA LEU A 172 -6.41 3.94 20.66
C LEU A 172 -4.93 3.66 20.88
N HIS A 173 -4.62 2.89 21.91
CA HIS A 173 -3.27 2.58 22.33
C HIS A 173 -3.13 1.11 22.69
N ASP A 174 -2.14 0.45 22.09
CA ASP A 174 -1.78 -0.95 22.33
C ASP A 174 -2.99 -1.91 22.25
N ARG A 175 -3.60 -2.02 21.06
CA ARG A 175 -4.76 -2.89 20.82
C ARG A 175 -4.59 -3.78 19.61
N GLU A 176 -5.04 -5.03 19.72
CA GLU A 176 -5.29 -5.89 18.57
C GLU A 176 -6.56 -5.43 17.86
N VAL A 177 -6.53 -5.47 16.53
CA VAL A 177 -7.65 -5.04 15.70
C VAL A 177 -7.86 -5.99 14.53
N ASP A 178 -9.13 -6.32 14.28
CA ASP A 178 -9.60 -6.92 13.04
C ASP A 178 -10.43 -5.88 12.29
N VAL A 179 -10.18 -5.78 10.99
CA VAL A 179 -10.88 -4.85 10.10
C VAL A 179 -11.52 -5.61 8.96
N GLU A 180 -12.76 -5.25 8.66
CA GLU A 180 -13.49 -5.66 7.46
C GLU A 180 -14.29 -4.45 6.98
N THR A 181 -13.92 -3.86 5.85
CA THR A 181 -14.57 -2.64 5.37
C THR A 181 -14.48 -2.49 3.86
N ASP A 182 -15.46 -1.80 3.29
CA ASP A 182 -15.42 -1.30 1.92
C ASP A 182 -15.06 0.18 1.94
N LEU A 183 -13.97 0.52 1.24
CA LEU A 183 -13.52 1.89 1.01
C LEU A 183 -13.90 2.35 -0.38
N ASP A 184 -14.58 3.48 -0.49
CA ASP A 184 -14.75 4.20 -1.76
C ASP A 184 -13.62 5.20 -1.91
N ILE A 185 -12.90 5.09 -3.01
CA ILE A 185 -11.74 5.94 -3.31
C ILE A 185 -12.03 6.73 -4.57
N ILE A 186 -11.98 8.05 -4.48
CA ILE A 186 -12.10 8.98 -5.60
C ILE A 186 -10.78 9.75 -5.70
N SER A 187 -9.84 9.19 -6.46
CA SER A 187 -8.45 9.69 -6.52
C SER A 187 -8.34 11.13 -7.00
N LYS A 188 -9.21 11.57 -7.92
CA LYS A 188 -9.20 12.96 -8.42
C LYS A 188 -9.63 14.00 -7.39
N GLU A 189 -10.47 13.61 -6.44
CA GLU A 189 -11.04 14.51 -5.43
C GLU A 189 -10.35 14.34 -4.07
N GLU A 190 -9.38 13.41 -3.96
CA GLU A 190 -8.73 13.02 -2.71
C GLU A 190 -9.76 12.65 -1.61
N ARG A 191 -10.91 12.09 -2.04
CA ARG A 191 -12.00 11.70 -1.15
C ARG A 191 -11.94 10.21 -0.88
N TYR A 192 -12.09 9.88 0.40
CA TYR A 192 -12.07 8.51 0.90
C TYR A 192 -13.33 8.29 1.74
N GLY A 193 -14.16 7.34 1.36
CA GLY A 193 -15.39 7.02 2.07
C GLY A 193 -15.36 5.60 2.63
N PHE A 194 -15.84 5.42 3.87
CA PHE A 194 -16.13 4.11 4.43
C PHE A 194 -17.61 3.80 4.16
N ARG A 195 -17.88 2.89 3.23
CA ARG A 195 -19.25 2.55 2.84
C ARG A 195 -19.94 1.69 3.90
N LYS A 196 -19.31 0.63 4.28
CA LYS A 196 -19.70 -0.31 5.30
C LYS A 196 -18.47 -0.96 5.89
N GLY A 197 -18.36 -1.04 7.20
CA GLY A 197 -17.27 -1.75 7.80
C GLY A 197 -17.50 -2.10 9.24
N SER A 198 -16.69 -3.01 9.73
CA SER A 198 -16.57 -3.33 11.13
C SER A 198 -15.11 -3.28 11.57
N LEU A 199 -14.89 -2.76 12.74
CA LEU A 199 -13.64 -2.81 13.46
C LEU A 199 -13.88 -3.56 14.77
N THR A 200 -13.15 -4.66 14.96
CA THR A 200 -13.18 -5.40 16.23
C THR A 200 -11.88 -5.10 16.98
N ILE A 201 -11.97 -4.78 18.26
CA ILE A 201 -10.84 -4.46 19.13
C ILE A 201 -10.76 -5.50 20.24
N ASP A 202 -9.59 -6.13 20.41
CA ASP A 202 -9.28 -7.16 21.41
C ASP A 202 -10.32 -8.30 21.43
N ASP A 203 -10.85 -8.71 20.27
CA ASP A 203 -11.90 -9.73 20.12
C ASP A 203 -13.20 -9.47 20.94
N ARG A 204 -13.38 -8.28 21.46
CA ARG A 204 -14.47 -7.96 22.42
C ARG A 204 -15.36 -6.81 21.99
N LEU A 205 -14.78 -5.76 21.45
CA LEU A 205 -15.50 -4.54 21.11
C LEU A 205 -15.63 -4.45 19.59
N ARG A 206 -16.83 -4.58 19.07
CA ARG A 206 -17.12 -4.44 17.64
C ARG A 206 -17.80 -3.11 17.37
N PHE A 207 -17.23 -2.33 16.47
CA PHE A 207 -17.76 -1.07 15.98
C PHE A 207 -18.14 -1.21 14.51
N ASN A 208 -19.30 -0.66 14.15
CA ASN A 208 -19.63 -0.44 12.75
C ASN A 208 -19.09 0.93 12.35
N ILE A 209 -18.33 0.97 11.26
CA ILE A 209 -17.74 2.20 10.73
C ILE A 209 -18.38 2.55 9.40
N SER A 210 -18.78 3.82 9.27
CA SER A 210 -19.24 4.41 8.02
C SER A 210 -18.98 5.92 8.07
N GLY A 211 -18.60 6.53 6.96
CA GLY A 211 -18.33 7.95 6.88
C GLY A 211 -17.50 8.33 5.67
N GLU A 212 -17.32 9.63 5.48
CA GLU A 212 -16.42 10.20 4.47
C GLU A 212 -15.31 11.00 5.17
N LEU A 213 -14.10 10.97 4.59
CA LEU A 213 -12.91 11.72 5.05
C LEU A 213 -12.52 12.75 3.99
#